data_cded143db3989924ed198d2e96b364bf
#
_entry.id   cded143db3989924ed198d2e96b364bf
#
_cell.length_a   1.000
_cell.length_b   1.000
_cell.length_c   1.000
_cell.angle_alpha   90.00
_cell.angle_beta   90.00
_cell.angle_gamma   90.00
#
_symmetry.space_group_name_H-M   'P 1'
#
loop_
_entity.id
_entity.type
_entity.pdbx_description
1 polymer ?
#
loop_
_entity_poly.entity_id
_entity_poly.type
_entity_poly.pdbx_seq_one_letter_code
_entity_poly.pdbx_strand_id
1 'polypeptide(L)'
;MTQTRPSSPPTRTPSRPGRKPRPTQEQIRRQPGRRAWVPNQHGAWAMLIVPPLVGWVVGGWSWLNLLLLPAWLNGYLTYWAWSQWLRTRSARKRALLIPPMLVYTGLTAGLGLLTIVLAPYLLQWAVLMAPLLGIAGHEVWRGRERSLASGLSTTTAASLMAGITYQLAVEGRGGFLGTGAEATALAGSSPNGELTGWAWSWVATALIAAYFGGTVPYIKSMIRERFNTRLLVGTTAAHAVVAAITLWAAAGGYVPWAHAILWVVLAIRAWVMPRLQWRQVRLKHRPLRPGTMGIVEMVFCVLFLVTIA
;
A
#
# COMPACT_ATOMS: atom_id res chain seq x y z
N MET A 1 22.18 -71.73 8.06
CA MET A 1 22.35 -71.06 6.74
C MET A 1 21.24 -70.04 6.56
N THR A 2 21.49 -68.76 6.91
CA THR A 2 20.50 -67.68 6.88
C THR A 2 20.78 -66.83 5.62
N GLN A 3 19.91 -66.91 4.63
CA GLN A 3 20.03 -66.12 3.41
C GLN A 3 19.59 -64.69 3.65
N THR A 4 20.51 -63.74 3.52
CA THR A 4 20.24 -62.31 3.50
C THR A 4 19.71 -61.89 2.11
N ARG A 5 18.49 -61.36 2.04
CA ARG A 5 17.91 -60.74 0.81
C ARG A 5 18.65 -59.44 0.50
N PRO A 6 19.02 -59.19 -0.75
CA PRO A 6 19.56 -57.88 -1.16
C PRO A 6 18.48 -56.81 -1.16
N SER A 7 18.78 -55.68 -0.55
CA SER A 7 17.92 -54.49 -0.52
C SER A 7 17.89 -53.85 -1.92
N SER A 8 16.69 -53.65 -2.47
CA SER A 8 16.46 -52.94 -3.73
C SER A 8 16.86 -51.46 -3.60
N PRO A 9 17.48 -50.86 -4.63
CA PRO A 9 17.83 -49.45 -4.60
C PRO A 9 16.59 -48.55 -4.65
N PRO A 10 16.60 -47.36 -4.00
CA PRO A 10 15.46 -46.46 -3.96
C PRO A 10 15.13 -45.95 -5.38
N THR A 11 13.90 -46.18 -5.82
CA THR A 11 13.34 -45.66 -7.06
C THR A 11 13.33 -44.10 -7.05
N ARG A 12 14.14 -43.49 -7.88
CA ARG A 12 14.12 -42.04 -8.15
C ARG A 12 12.83 -41.69 -8.88
N THR A 13 11.93 -40.97 -8.18
CA THR A 13 10.74 -40.37 -8.78
C THR A 13 11.18 -39.31 -9.81
N PRO A 14 10.69 -39.34 -11.08
CA PRO A 14 11.08 -38.35 -12.07
C PRO A 14 10.60 -36.97 -11.71
N SER A 15 11.55 -36.02 -11.67
CA SER A 15 11.27 -34.60 -11.41
C SER A 15 10.48 -34.01 -12.59
N ARG A 16 9.32 -33.39 -12.27
CA ARG A 16 8.50 -32.65 -13.25
C ARG A 16 9.33 -31.57 -13.95
N PRO A 17 9.32 -31.50 -15.31
CA PRO A 17 10.04 -30.46 -16.05
C PRO A 17 9.46 -29.08 -15.73
N GLY A 18 10.33 -28.10 -15.43
CA GLY A 18 9.96 -26.68 -15.29
C GLY A 18 9.99 -26.08 -13.90
N ARG A 19 10.26 -26.83 -12.83
CA ARG A 19 10.41 -26.26 -11.49
C ARG A 19 11.89 -26.02 -11.22
N LYS A 20 12.31 -24.73 -11.17
CA LYS A 20 13.65 -24.38 -10.70
C LYS A 20 13.91 -25.09 -9.37
N PRO A 21 15.04 -25.80 -9.20
CA PRO A 21 15.36 -26.51 -7.97
C PRO A 21 15.30 -25.53 -6.80
N ARG A 22 14.70 -25.95 -5.69
CA ARG A 22 14.74 -25.15 -4.47
C ARG A 22 16.20 -24.93 -4.08
N PRO A 23 16.61 -23.69 -3.79
CA PRO A 23 17.98 -23.43 -3.38
C PRO A 23 18.33 -24.30 -2.16
N THR A 24 19.46 -24.96 -2.22
CA THR A 24 19.96 -25.78 -1.10
C THR A 24 20.19 -24.90 0.13
N GLN A 25 20.15 -25.51 1.31
CA GLN A 25 20.41 -24.77 2.57
C GLN A 25 21.77 -24.04 2.54
N GLU A 26 22.72 -24.54 1.80
CA GLU A 26 24.03 -23.96 1.59
C GLU A 26 24.00 -22.72 0.69
N GLN A 27 23.18 -22.74 -0.37
CA GLN A 27 22.93 -21.56 -1.22
C GLN A 27 22.16 -20.47 -0.45
N ILE A 28 21.26 -20.86 0.48
CA ILE A 28 20.56 -19.93 1.38
C ILE A 28 21.53 -19.34 2.40
N ARG A 29 22.55 -20.11 2.85
CA ARG A 29 23.61 -19.60 3.74
C ARG A 29 24.57 -18.63 3.04
N ARG A 30 24.79 -18.76 1.74
CA ARG A 30 25.70 -17.91 0.96
C ARG A 30 25.13 -16.54 0.56
N GLN A 31 23.82 -16.29 0.72
CA GLN A 31 23.20 -15.00 0.42
C GLN A 31 22.36 -14.40 1.58
N PRO A 32 22.87 -14.35 2.82
CA PRO A 32 22.10 -13.77 3.92
C PRO A 32 21.91 -12.24 3.77
N GLY A 33 22.78 -11.54 3.03
CA GLY A 33 22.78 -10.09 2.90
C GLY A 33 21.68 -9.55 1.97
N ARG A 34 21.36 -10.20 0.85
CA ARG A 34 20.40 -9.68 -0.13
C ARG A 34 18.98 -9.51 0.42
N ARG A 35 18.54 -10.39 1.32
CA ARG A 35 17.23 -10.32 1.99
C ARG A 35 17.14 -9.22 3.04
N ALA A 36 18.26 -8.67 3.48
CA ALA A 36 18.32 -7.54 4.39
C ALA A 36 18.09 -6.20 3.68
N TRP A 37 18.28 -6.14 2.36
CA TRP A 37 18.18 -4.92 1.57
C TRP A 37 16.83 -4.74 0.85
N VAL A 38 16.12 -5.80 0.49
CA VAL A 38 14.94 -5.71 -0.35
C VAL A 38 13.71 -6.23 0.38
N PRO A 39 12.65 -5.39 0.57
CA PRO A 39 11.40 -5.84 1.14
C PRO A 39 10.70 -6.87 0.26
N ASN A 40 10.15 -7.90 0.90
CA ASN A 40 9.39 -8.96 0.22
C ASN A 40 7.87 -8.66 0.26
N GLN A 41 7.49 -7.40 0.12
CA GLN A 41 6.10 -6.93 0.23
C GLN A 41 5.66 -6.29 -1.08
N HIS A 42 5.37 -7.11 -2.10
CA HIS A 42 5.00 -6.62 -3.43
C HIS A 42 3.77 -5.71 -3.45
N GLY A 43 2.80 -5.91 -2.54
CA GLY A 43 1.59 -5.08 -2.45
C GLY A 43 1.82 -3.65 -1.94
N ALA A 44 2.92 -3.37 -1.25
CA ALA A 44 3.21 -2.04 -0.73
C ALA A 44 3.53 -1.01 -1.83
N TRP A 45 4.09 -1.45 -2.95
CA TRP A 45 4.48 -0.54 -4.03
C TRP A 45 3.32 0.24 -4.64
N ALA A 46 2.16 -0.39 -4.81
CA ALA A 46 0.97 0.31 -5.29
C ALA A 46 0.54 1.43 -4.33
N MET A 47 0.57 1.16 -3.01
CA MET A 47 0.23 2.14 -1.97
C MET A 47 1.23 3.30 -1.89
N LEU A 48 2.48 3.09 -2.32
CA LEU A 48 3.52 4.12 -2.33
C LEU A 48 3.47 5.00 -3.58
N ILE A 49 3.05 4.45 -4.72
CA ILE A 49 3.13 5.11 -6.03
C ILE A 49 1.80 5.76 -6.42
N VAL A 50 0.66 5.08 -6.19
CA VAL A 50 -0.63 5.56 -6.69
C VAL A 50 -1.09 6.87 -6.04
N PRO A 51 -1.01 7.07 -4.71
CA PRO A 51 -1.43 8.33 -4.11
C PRO A 51 -0.68 9.57 -4.63
N PRO A 52 0.68 9.57 -4.75
CA PRO A 52 1.37 10.68 -5.39
C PRO A 52 0.89 10.98 -6.81
N LEU A 53 0.57 9.94 -7.60
CA LEU A 53 0.05 10.11 -8.96
C LEU A 53 -1.34 10.76 -8.96
N VAL A 54 -2.19 10.46 -7.96
CA VAL A 54 -3.50 11.13 -7.81
C VAL A 54 -3.30 12.64 -7.64
N GLY A 55 -2.37 13.07 -6.78
CA GLY A 55 -2.08 14.48 -6.59
C GLY A 55 -1.56 15.17 -7.86
N TRP A 56 -0.79 14.45 -8.71
CA TRP A 56 -0.35 14.97 -10.02
C TRP A 56 -1.49 15.08 -11.01
N VAL A 57 -2.40 14.11 -11.04
CA VAL A 57 -3.58 14.15 -11.90
C VAL A 57 -4.45 15.36 -11.56
N VAL A 58 -4.59 15.67 -10.28
CA VAL A 58 -5.44 16.77 -9.79
C VAL A 58 -4.76 18.14 -9.92
N GLY A 59 -3.50 18.26 -9.52
CA GLY A 59 -2.81 19.56 -9.38
C GLY A 59 -1.75 19.85 -10.45
N GLY A 60 -1.33 18.83 -11.21
CA GLY A 60 -0.23 18.92 -12.14
C GLY A 60 1.12 18.49 -11.56
N TRP A 61 2.15 18.64 -12.38
CA TRP A 61 3.52 18.25 -12.05
C TRP A 61 4.29 19.36 -11.36
N SER A 62 5.13 18.99 -10.38
CA SER A 62 6.17 19.86 -9.81
C SER A 62 7.52 19.15 -9.88
N TRP A 63 8.58 19.87 -10.23
CA TRP A 63 9.96 19.33 -10.27
C TRP A 63 10.44 18.85 -8.89
N LEU A 64 9.92 19.41 -7.80
CA LEU A 64 10.23 18.99 -6.43
C LEU A 64 9.83 17.54 -6.15
N ASN A 65 8.98 16.95 -6.97
CA ASN A 65 8.66 15.51 -6.90
C ASN A 65 9.88 14.64 -7.19
N LEU A 66 10.90 15.14 -7.89
CA LEU A 66 12.17 14.44 -8.10
C LEU A 66 12.97 14.26 -6.80
N LEU A 67 12.71 15.06 -5.77
CA LEU A 67 13.27 14.93 -4.43
C LEU A 67 12.30 14.21 -3.49
N LEU A 68 11.03 14.60 -3.48
CA LEU A 68 10.01 14.06 -2.59
C LEU A 68 9.79 12.56 -2.81
N LEU A 69 9.67 12.10 -4.05
CA LEU A 69 9.37 10.68 -4.31
C LEU A 69 10.51 9.75 -3.91
N PRO A 70 11.78 10.02 -4.25
CA PRO A 70 12.88 9.22 -3.72
C PRO A 70 12.95 9.26 -2.19
N ALA A 71 12.71 10.43 -1.56
CA ALA A 71 12.63 10.52 -0.09
C ALA A 71 11.53 9.64 0.48
N TRP A 72 10.33 9.68 -0.13
CA TRP A 72 9.18 8.88 0.26
C TRP A 72 9.41 7.37 0.11
N LEU A 73 9.93 6.94 -1.05
CA LEU A 73 10.23 5.53 -1.31
C LEU A 73 11.33 5.01 -0.37
N ASN A 74 12.38 5.81 -0.12
CA ASN A 74 13.39 5.47 0.88
C ASN A 74 12.82 5.50 2.30
N GLY A 75 11.89 6.40 2.60
CA GLY A 75 11.16 6.42 3.88
C GLY A 75 10.47 5.08 4.17
N TYR A 76 9.85 4.49 3.16
CA TYR A 76 9.29 3.14 3.28
C TYR A 76 10.37 2.07 3.52
N LEU A 77 11.51 2.14 2.81
CA LEU A 77 12.62 1.22 3.02
C LEU A 77 13.22 1.38 4.43
N THR A 78 13.31 2.62 4.92
CA THR A 78 13.72 2.94 6.30
C THR A 78 12.76 2.31 7.31
N TYR A 79 11.45 2.57 7.17
CA TYR A 79 10.43 1.96 8.04
C TYR A 79 10.51 0.43 8.04
N TRP A 80 10.67 -0.18 6.88
CA TRP A 80 10.83 -1.62 6.75
C TRP A 80 12.10 -2.14 7.44
N ALA A 81 13.26 -1.51 7.22
CA ALA A 81 14.53 -1.92 7.83
C ALA A 81 14.48 -1.82 9.36
N TRP A 82 13.98 -0.70 9.91
CA TRP A 82 13.78 -0.52 11.34
C TRP A 82 12.80 -1.54 11.93
N SER A 83 11.69 -1.80 11.25
CA SER A 83 10.72 -2.80 11.70
C SER A 83 11.29 -4.21 11.74
N GLN A 84 12.17 -4.58 10.79
CA GLN A 84 12.89 -5.85 10.79
C GLN A 84 13.91 -5.91 11.95
N TRP A 85 14.65 -4.83 12.17
CA TRP A 85 15.65 -4.75 13.23
C TRP A 85 15.02 -4.86 14.62
N LEU A 86 13.95 -4.12 14.88
CA LEU A 86 13.22 -4.15 16.15
C LEU A 86 12.69 -5.56 16.50
N ARG A 87 12.22 -6.30 15.50
CA ARG A 87 11.66 -7.67 15.70
C ARG A 87 12.72 -8.75 15.80
N THR A 88 13.94 -8.50 15.32
CA THR A 88 14.98 -9.51 15.29
C THR A 88 15.64 -9.63 16.65
N ARG A 89 15.51 -10.80 17.30
CA ARG A 89 16.12 -11.08 18.62
C ARG A 89 17.59 -11.52 18.53
N SER A 90 18.02 -12.06 17.39
CA SER A 90 19.41 -12.57 17.19
C SER A 90 20.38 -11.44 16.89
N ALA A 91 21.42 -11.28 17.72
CA ALA A 91 22.47 -10.27 17.52
C ALA A 91 23.15 -10.37 16.14
N ARG A 92 23.46 -11.59 15.68
CA ARG A 92 24.05 -11.82 14.36
C ARG A 92 23.14 -11.33 13.21
N LYS A 93 21.82 -11.55 13.30
CA LYS A 93 20.88 -11.09 12.28
C LYS A 93 20.66 -9.58 12.37
N ARG A 94 20.67 -8.99 13.57
CA ARG A 94 20.62 -7.52 13.76
C ARG A 94 21.81 -6.83 13.10
N ALA A 95 23.04 -7.38 13.26
CA ALA A 95 24.23 -6.83 12.63
C ALA A 95 24.11 -6.75 11.11
N LEU A 96 23.47 -7.74 10.45
CA LEU A 96 23.21 -7.73 9.00
C LEU A 96 22.18 -6.67 8.56
N LEU A 97 21.34 -6.20 9.47
CA LEU A 97 20.30 -5.19 9.18
C LEU A 97 20.80 -3.75 9.42
N ILE A 98 21.90 -3.55 10.15
CA ILE A 98 22.46 -2.22 10.44
C ILE A 98 22.84 -1.45 9.16
N PRO A 99 23.62 -2.03 8.19
CA PRO A 99 24.01 -1.28 7.01
C PRO A 99 22.81 -0.76 6.17
N PRO A 100 21.81 -1.59 5.78
CA PRO A 100 20.66 -1.07 5.05
C PRO A 100 19.85 -0.07 5.88
N MET A 101 19.71 -0.27 7.19
CA MET A 101 19.02 0.66 8.07
C MET A 101 19.69 2.05 8.08
N LEU A 102 21.02 2.12 8.21
CA LEU A 102 21.75 3.38 8.20
C LEU A 102 21.70 4.07 6.82
N VAL A 103 21.90 3.30 5.74
CA VAL A 103 21.85 3.85 4.37
C VAL A 103 20.48 4.41 4.06
N TYR A 104 19.41 3.65 4.31
CA TYR A 104 18.04 4.14 4.03
C TYR A 104 17.67 5.32 4.92
N THR A 105 18.06 5.31 6.20
CA THR A 105 17.80 6.44 7.11
C THR A 105 18.55 7.69 6.62
N GLY A 106 19.82 7.55 6.27
CA GLY A 106 20.64 8.67 5.77
C GLY A 106 20.08 9.26 4.48
N LEU A 107 19.70 8.42 3.50
CA LEU A 107 19.08 8.86 2.26
C LEU A 107 17.73 9.55 2.49
N THR A 108 16.88 8.95 3.35
CA THR A 108 15.57 9.54 3.69
C THR A 108 15.73 10.88 4.38
N ALA A 109 16.66 10.98 5.35
CA ALA A 109 16.92 12.21 6.08
C ALA A 109 17.50 13.29 5.14
N GLY A 110 18.49 12.95 4.31
CA GLY A 110 19.12 13.89 3.38
C GLY A 110 18.15 14.42 2.33
N LEU A 111 17.44 13.53 1.61
CA LEU A 111 16.46 13.92 0.59
C LEU A 111 15.24 14.61 1.22
N GLY A 112 14.77 14.13 2.36
CA GLY A 112 13.64 14.72 3.08
C GLY A 112 13.97 16.11 3.60
N LEU A 113 15.15 16.31 4.20
CA LEU A 113 15.60 17.62 4.67
C LEU A 113 15.75 18.60 3.49
N LEU A 114 16.37 18.17 2.38
CA LEU A 114 16.49 18.99 1.19
C LEU A 114 15.11 19.38 0.63
N THR A 115 14.17 18.43 0.59
CA THR A 115 12.79 18.71 0.18
C THR A 115 12.13 19.76 1.08
N ILE A 116 12.27 19.64 2.41
CA ILE A 116 11.69 20.60 3.38
C ILE A 116 12.37 21.97 3.28
N VAL A 117 13.68 22.04 3.07
CA VAL A 117 14.38 23.33 2.87
C VAL A 117 13.86 24.06 1.63
N LEU A 118 13.59 23.33 0.54
CA LEU A 118 13.07 23.91 -0.69
C LEU A 118 11.54 24.12 -0.68
N ALA A 119 10.81 23.37 0.14
CA ALA A 119 9.36 23.44 0.28
C ALA A 119 8.96 23.38 1.77
N PRO A 120 9.27 24.44 2.56
CA PRO A 120 9.02 24.42 4.01
C PRO A 120 7.54 24.32 4.38
N TYR A 121 6.65 24.70 3.49
CA TYR A 121 5.21 24.54 3.66
C TYR A 121 4.77 23.07 3.79
N LEU A 122 5.60 22.11 3.41
CA LEU A 122 5.30 20.69 3.62
C LEU A 122 5.33 20.27 5.10
N LEU A 123 5.96 21.05 5.98
CA LEU A 123 6.00 20.76 7.42
C LEU A 123 4.60 20.65 8.05
N GLN A 124 3.61 21.34 7.51
CA GLN A 124 2.23 21.26 8.00
C GLN A 124 1.64 19.85 7.96
N TRP A 125 2.11 19.00 7.03
CA TRP A 125 1.65 17.61 6.94
C TRP A 125 2.09 16.75 8.13
N ALA A 126 3.07 17.21 8.92
CA ALA A 126 3.49 16.54 10.12
C ALA A 126 2.33 16.38 11.13
N VAL A 127 1.40 17.31 11.16
CA VAL A 127 0.20 17.27 12.03
C VAL A 127 -0.65 16.04 11.74
N LEU A 128 -0.79 15.64 10.48
CA LEU A 128 -1.55 14.46 10.05
C LEU A 128 -0.69 13.20 10.00
N MET A 129 0.57 13.32 9.55
CA MET A 129 1.47 12.19 9.37
C MET A 129 1.99 11.63 10.70
N ALA A 130 2.38 12.49 11.66
CA ALA A 130 3.01 12.05 12.90
C ALA A 130 2.12 11.12 13.74
N PRO A 131 0.82 11.39 13.99
CA PRO A 131 -0.03 10.47 14.72
C PRO A 131 -0.21 9.13 13.99
N LEU A 132 -0.35 9.12 12.66
CA LEU A 132 -0.48 7.90 11.87
C LEU A 132 0.78 7.05 11.92
N LEU A 133 1.95 7.66 11.76
CA LEU A 133 3.24 6.99 11.87
C LEU A 133 3.51 6.54 13.32
N GLY A 134 3.07 7.31 14.31
CA GLY A 134 3.13 6.95 15.72
C GLY A 134 2.34 5.68 16.03
N ILE A 135 1.11 5.57 15.53
CA ILE A 135 0.28 4.35 15.67
C ILE A 135 0.97 3.17 14.97
N ALA A 136 1.45 3.35 13.74
CA ALA A 136 2.15 2.30 13.01
C ALA A 136 3.41 1.83 13.74
N GLY A 137 4.24 2.76 14.22
CA GLY A 137 5.45 2.48 14.99
C GLY A 137 5.16 1.76 16.32
N HIS A 138 4.13 2.19 17.05
CA HIS A 138 3.69 1.54 18.28
C HIS A 138 3.24 0.09 18.03
N GLU A 139 2.48 -0.17 16.97
CA GLU A 139 2.07 -1.53 16.61
C GLU A 139 3.26 -2.41 16.19
N VAL A 140 4.25 -1.85 15.51
CA VAL A 140 5.51 -2.55 15.19
C VAL A 140 6.28 -2.89 16.49
N TRP A 141 6.41 -1.94 17.41
CA TRP A 141 7.08 -2.15 18.69
C TRP A 141 6.41 -3.27 19.50
N ARG A 142 5.08 -3.33 19.48
CA ARG A 142 4.31 -4.42 20.09
C ARG A 142 4.32 -5.74 19.31
N GLY A 143 5.01 -5.82 18.18
CA GLY A 143 5.03 -7.01 17.31
C GLY A 143 3.72 -7.25 16.56
N ARG A 144 2.82 -6.27 16.52
CA ARG A 144 1.49 -6.35 15.88
C ARG A 144 1.41 -5.58 14.56
N GLU A 145 2.49 -5.48 13.82
CA GLU A 145 2.59 -4.77 12.52
C GLU A 145 1.51 -5.15 11.50
N ARG A 146 0.87 -6.32 11.71
CA ARG A 146 -0.19 -6.86 10.84
C ARG A 146 -1.59 -6.64 11.40
N SER A 147 -1.73 -5.82 12.45
CA SER A 147 -3.02 -5.41 12.98
C SER A 147 -3.79 -4.56 11.98
N LEU A 148 -5.09 -4.41 12.17
CA LEU A 148 -5.87 -3.46 11.35
C LEU A 148 -5.42 -2.02 11.61
N ALA A 149 -5.11 -1.68 12.86
CA ALA A 149 -4.65 -0.34 13.23
C ALA A 149 -3.35 0.03 12.48
N SER A 150 -2.34 -0.87 12.47
CA SER A 150 -1.12 -0.64 11.70
C SER A 150 -1.38 -0.53 10.20
N GLY A 151 -2.20 -1.41 9.65
CA GLY A 151 -2.53 -1.39 8.23
C GLY A 151 -3.28 -0.12 7.82
N LEU A 152 -4.31 0.28 8.56
CA LEU A 152 -5.10 1.47 8.28
C LEU A 152 -4.28 2.75 8.46
N SER A 153 -3.49 2.88 9.53
CA SER A 153 -2.66 4.06 9.75
C SER A 153 -1.59 4.23 8.66
N THR A 154 -0.92 3.15 8.25
CA THR A 154 0.09 3.21 7.17
C THR A 154 -0.53 3.50 5.80
N THR A 155 -1.70 2.94 5.48
CA THR A 155 -2.38 3.22 4.21
C THR A 155 -2.97 4.62 4.17
N THR A 156 -3.50 5.14 5.28
CA THR A 156 -3.96 6.53 5.38
C THR A 156 -2.79 7.49 5.21
N ALA A 157 -1.66 7.25 5.91
CA ALA A 157 -0.45 8.06 5.74
C ALA A 157 0.04 8.05 4.29
N ALA A 158 0.05 6.88 3.63
CA ALA A 158 0.41 6.79 2.22
C ALA A 158 -0.57 7.57 1.32
N SER A 159 -1.86 7.56 1.62
CA SER A 159 -2.89 8.27 0.85
C SER A 159 -2.78 9.79 0.96
N LEU A 160 -2.29 10.31 2.08
CA LEU A 160 -2.01 11.75 2.25
C LEU A 160 -0.95 12.26 1.27
N MET A 161 -0.15 11.38 0.66
CA MET A 161 0.78 11.76 -0.40
C MET A 161 0.06 12.38 -1.61
N ALA A 162 -1.21 12.11 -1.84
CA ALA A 162 -2.00 12.78 -2.88
C ALA A 162 -2.11 14.28 -2.60
N GLY A 163 -2.49 14.67 -1.38
CA GLY A 163 -2.54 16.07 -0.97
C GLY A 163 -1.15 16.72 -0.92
N ILE A 164 -0.11 15.99 -0.50
CA ILE A 164 1.28 16.48 -0.45
C ILE A 164 1.79 16.81 -1.86
N THR A 165 1.61 15.91 -2.83
CA THR A 165 2.04 16.14 -4.21
C THR A 165 1.18 17.20 -4.91
N TYR A 166 -0.12 17.30 -4.57
CA TYR A 166 -0.96 18.42 -4.97
C TYR A 166 -0.41 19.75 -4.45
N GLN A 167 -0.05 19.82 -3.17
CA GLN A 167 0.51 21.04 -2.58
C GLN A 167 1.83 21.47 -3.26
N LEU A 168 2.67 20.52 -3.66
CA LEU A 168 3.86 20.84 -4.47
C LEU A 168 3.49 21.43 -5.83
N ALA A 169 2.44 20.92 -6.48
CA ALA A 169 1.98 21.41 -7.77
C ALA A 169 1.46 22.85 -7.69
N VAL A 170 0.80 23.21 -6.60
CA VAL A 170 0.30 24.57 -6.35
C VAL A 170 1.30 25.45 -5.58
N GLU A 171 2.57 25.03 -5.47
CA GLU A 171 3.67 25.79 -4.86
C GLU A 171 3.41 26.25 -3.43
N GLY A 172 2.72 25.42 -2.65
CA GLY A 172 2.39 25.70 -1.27
C GLY A 172 1.22 26.66 -1.06
N ARG A 173 0.58 27.15 -2.12
CA ARG A 173 -0.57 28.06 -2.05
C ARG A 173 -1.81 27.38 -1.46
N GLY A 174 -2.76 28.18 -0.99
CA GLY A 174 -4.01 27.73 -0.40
C GLY A 174 -4.00 27.67 1.13
N GLY A 175 -2.95 28.17 1.78
CA GLY A 175 -2.84 28.25 3.25
C GLY A 175 -2.62 26.90 3.95
N PHE A 176 -2.89 26.85 5.25
CA PHE A 176 -2.70 25.65 6.06
C PHE A 176 -3.64 24.54 5.61
N LEU A 177 -3.10 23.47 5.04
CA LEU A 177 -3.85 22.30 4.53
C LEU A 177 -5.04 22.65 3.60
N GLY A 178 -4.93 23.76 2.87
CA GLY A 178 -5.98 24.18 1.94
C GLY A 178 -7.12 24.98 2.55
N THR A 179 -6.92 25.59 3.72
CA THR A 179 -7.94 26.42 4.39
C THR A 179 -7.83 27.93 4.11
N GLY A 180 -6.87 28.33 3.26
CA GLY A 180 -6.68 29.74 2.91
C GLY A 180 -7.73 30.26 1.92
N ALA A 181 -7.90 31.59 1.84
CA ALA A 181 -8.92 32.23 1.00
C ALA A 181 -8.77 31.93 -0.51
N GLU A 182 -7.55 31.68 -1.01
CA GLU A 182 -7.29 31.32 -2.41
C GLU A 182 -7.39 29.83 -2.73
N ALA A 183 -7.70 28.99 -1.72
CA ALA A 183 -7.67 27.53 -1.86
C ALA A 183 -8.55 26.99 -3.01
N THR A 184 -9.67 27.64 -3.29
CA THR A 184 -10.62 27.26 -4.35
C THR A 184 -10.23 27.80 -5.73
N ALA A 185 -9.35 28.80 -5.80
CA ALA A 185 -8.88 29.37 -7.08
C ALA A 185 -7.73 28.60 -7.74
N LEU A 186 -7.26 27.52 -7.08
CA LEU A 186 -6.12 26.72 -7.52
C LEU A 186 -6.53 25.63 -8.51
N ALA A 187 -5.53 24.95 -9.09
CA ALA A 187 -5.72 23.90 -10.08
C ALA A 187 -6.58 22.72 -9.57
N GLY A 188 -7.28 22.08 -10.49
CA GLY A 188 -8.12 20.92 -10.24
C GLY A 188 -9.59 21.29 -9.95
N SER A 189 -10.51 20.54 -10.56
CA SER A 189 -11.94 20.73 -10.35
C SER A 189 -12.70 19.42 -10.49
N SER A 190 -13.83 19.33 -9.79
CA SER A 190 -14.83 18.29 -10.02
C SER A 190 -15.48 18.43 -11.41
N PRO A 191 -16.12 17.38 -11.95
CA PRO A 191 -16.77 17.45 -13.27
C PRO A 191 -17.81 18.56 -13.42
N ASN A 192 -18.55 18.89 -12.35
CA ASN A 192 -19.53 20.01 -12.36
C ASN A 192 -18.89 21.38 -12.07
N GLY A 193 -17.59 21.43 -11.75
CA GLY A 193 -16.86 22.67 -11.44
C GLY A 193 -17.14 23.28 -10.06
N GLU A 194 -17.97 22.67 -9.21
CA GLU A 194 -18.32 23.24 -7.89
C GLU A 194 -17.23 23.00 -6.84
N LEU A 195 -16.55 21.84 -6.90
CA LEU A 195 -15.42 21.57 -6.04
C LEU A 195 -14.13 21.87 -6.80
N THR A 196 -13.44 22.92 -6.41
CA THR A 196 -12.23 23.39 -7.09
C THR A 196 -11.05 23.42 -6.15
N GLY A 197 -9.83 23.40 -6.70
CA GLY A 197 -8.58 23.54 -5.95
C GLY A 197 -8.45 22.51 -4.84
N TRP A 198 -8.18 22.97 -3.63
CA TRP A 198 -7.99 22.11 -2.46
C TRP A 198 -9.23 21.28 -2.09
N ALA A 199 -10.45 21.79 -2.33
CA ALA A 199 -11.66 21.02 -2.06
C ALA A 199 -11.69 19.74 -2.89
N TRP A 200 -11.39 19.85 -4.20
CA TRP A 200 -11.28 18.68 -5.07
C TRP A 200 -10.10 17.77 -4.70
N SER A 201 -8.95 18.34 -4.38
CA SER A 201 -7.77 17.58 -3.91
C SER A 201 -8.07 16.74 -2.66
N TRP A 202 -8.82 17.29 -1.70
CA TRP A 202 -9.23 16.54 -0.51
C TRP A 202 -10.23 15.42 -0.82
N VAL A 203 -11.16 15.63 -1.76
CA VAL A 203 -12.06 14.55 -2.23
C VAL A 203 -11.25 13.43 -2.88
N ALA A 204 -10.33 13.75 -3.79
CA ALA A 204 -9.47 12.76 -4.42
C ALA A 204 -8.59 12.02 -3.38
N THR A 205 -8.04 12.75 -2.40
CA THR A 205 -7.26 12.16 -1.28
C THR A 205 -8.12 11.24 -0.42
N ALA A 206 -9.37 11.62 -0.12
CA ALA A 206 -10.29 10.78 0.64
C ALA A 206 -10.69 9.50 -0.13
N LEU A 207 -10.92 9.61 -1.43
CA LEU A 207 -11.25 8.46 -2.28
C LEU A 207 -10.09 7.45 -2.35
N ILE A 208 -8.84 7.91 -2.52
CA ILE A 208 -7.69 7.00 -2.52
C ILE A 208 -7.43 6.41 -1.12
N ALA A 209 -7.70 7.17 -0.06
CA ALA A 209 -7.62 6.67 1.31
C ALA A 209 -8.69 5.60 1.59
N ALA A 210 -9.91 5.80 1.11
CA ALA A 210 -10.99 4.80 1.18
C ALA A 210 -10.63 3.52 0.41
N TYR A 211 -10.02 3.67 -0.79
CA TYR A 211 -9.60 2.54 -1.61
C TYR A 211 -8.55 1.67 -0.89
N PHE A 212 -7.43 2.27 -0.46
CA PHE A 212 -6.38 1.51 0.21
C PHE A 212 -6.79 1.09 1.63
N GLY A 213 -7.50 1.94 2.36
CA GLY A 213 -8.06 1.58 3.67
C GLY A 213 -9.02 0.39 3.59
N GLY A 214 -9.88 0.34 2.57
CA GLY A 214 -10.78 -0.79 2.30
C GLY A 214 -10.04 -2.05 1.84
N THR A 215 -8.94 -1.89 1.10
CA THR A 215 -8.12 -3.02 0.62
C THR A 215 -7.46 -3.78 1.78
N VAL A 216 -7.08 -3.12 2.88
CA VAL A 216 -6.47 -3.77 4.05
C VAL A 216 -7.36 -4.88 4.64
N PRO A 217 -8.59 -4.60 5.11
CA PRO A 217 -9.46 -5.65 5.65
C PRO A 217 -9.92 -6.64 4.58
N TYR A 218 -10.07 -6.22 3.31
CA TYR A 218 -10.39 -7.09 2.19
C TYR A 218 -9.33 -8.16 1.97
N ILE A 219 -8.06 -7.80 1.84
CA ILE A 219 -6.95 -8.75 1.69
C ILE A 219 -6.80 -9.63 2.94
N LYS A 220 -7.04 -9.05 4.12
CA LYS A 220 -6.99 -9.80 5.38
C LYS A 220 -8.06 -10.89 5.44
N SER A 221 -9.28 -10.63 4.96
CA SER A 221 -10.38 -11.61 4.87
C SER A 221 -10.09 -12.76 3.90
N MET A 222 -9.26 -12.53 2.88
CA MET A 222 -8.85 -13.57 1.94
C MET A 222 -7.68 -14.44 2.41
N ILE A 223 -6.74 -13.86 3.18
CA ILE A 223 -5.48 -14.55 3.49
C ILE A 223 -5.40 -15.01 4.93
N ARG A 224 -5.55 -14.09 5.89
CA ARG A 224 -5.26 -14.34 7.31
C ARG A 224 -6.49 -14.69 8.14
N GLU A 225 -7.56 -13.98 7.90
CA GLU A 225 -8.83 -14.15 8.58
C GLU A 225 -9.87 -14.78 7.62
N ARG A 226 -9.45 -15.85 6.92
CA ARG A 226 -10.38 -16.66 6.13
C ARG A 226 -11.48 -17.21 7.00
N PHE A 227 -12.68 -17.24 6.46
CA PHE A 227 -13.90 -17.69 7.14
C PHE A 227 -14.39 -16.77 8.28
N ASN A 228 -13.74 -15.62 8.51
CA ASN A 228 -14.26 -14.60 9.41
C ASN A 228 -15.40 -13.82 8.71
N THR A 229 -16.63 -14.27 8.93
CA THR A 229 -17.83 -13.68 8.33
C THR A 229 -18.04 -12.23 8.78
N ARG A 230 -17.73 -11.89 10.04
CA ARG A 230 -17.86 -10.52 10.56
C ARG A 230 -16.93 -9.56 9.78
N LEU A 231 -15.68 -9.95 9.58
CA LEU A 231 -14.73 -9.15 8.81
C LEU A 231 -15.17 -9.03 7.34
N LEU A 232 -15.66 -10.11 6.73
CA LEU A 232 -16.18 -10.08 5.37
C LEU A 232 -17.37 -9.12 5.22
N VAL A 233 -18.37 -9.24 6.10
CA VAL A 233 -19.55 -8.37 6.06
C VAL A 233 -19.16 -6.92 6.30
N GLY A 234 -18.33 -6.62 7.32
CA GLY A 234 -17.86 -5.27 7.60
C GLY A 234 -17.08 -4.66 6.44
N THR A 235 -16.19 -5.43 5.82
CA THR A 235 -15.43 -4.97 4.63
C THR A 235 -16.36 -4.69 3.45
N THR A 236 -17.28 -5.60 3.17
CA THR A 236 -18.24 -5.42 2.05
C THR A 236 -19.16 -4.22 2.31
N ALA A 237 -19.66 -4.07 3.54
CA ALA A 237 -20.50 -2.94 3.91
C ALA A 237 -19.75 -1.60 3.76
N ALA A 238 -18.49 -1.53 4.19
CA ALA A 238 -17.66 -0.33 4.00
C ALA A 238 -17.50 0.03 2.51
N HIS A 239 -17.23 -0.95 1.63
CA HIS A 239 -17.15 -0.69 0.19
C HIS A 239 -18.51 -0.30 -0.40
N ALA A 240 -19.62 -0.91 0.06
CA ALA A 240 -20.95 -0.55 -0.39
C ALA A 240 -21.36 0.88 0.03
N VAL A 241 -20.98 1.30 1.23
CA VAL A 241 -21.19 2.69 1.70
C VAL A 241 -20.43 3.68 0.81
N VAL A 242 -19.14 3.42 0.52
CA VAL A 242 -18.38 4.30 -0.38
C VAL A 242 -18.97 4.28 -1.80
N ALA A 243 -19.38 3.13 -2.31
CA ALA A 243 -20.07 3.05 -3.60
C ALA A 243 -21.37 3.86 -3.63
N ALA A 244 -22.19 3.82 -2.57
CA ALA A 244 -23.39 4.62 -2.46
C ALA A 244 -23.09 6.14 -2.43
N ILE A 245 -22.07 6.54 -1.65
CA ILE A 245 -21.61 7.93 -1.58
C ILE A 245 -21.11 8.41 -2.95
N THR A 246 -20.29 7.60 -3.63
CA THR A 246 -19.78 7.98 -4.96
C THR A 246 -20.85 8.01 -6.04
N LEU A 247 -21.85 7.13 -5.99
CA LEU A 247 -23.01 7.19 -6.88
C LEU A 247 -23.84 8.46 -6.65
N TRP A 248 -24.11 8.81 -5.39
CA TRP A 248 -24.77 10.05 -5.05
C TRP A 248 -23.96 11.27 -5.51
N ALA A 249 -22.64 11.27 -5.27
CA ALA A 249 -21.76 12.34 -5.72
C ALA A 249 -21.69 12.44 -7.26
N ALA A 250 -21.74 11.31 -7.97
CA ALA A 250 -21.77 11.31 -9.44
C ALA A 250 -23.10 11.85 -9.99
N ALA A 251 -24.22 11.55 -9.32
CA ALA A 251 -25.51 12.11 -9.68
C ALA A 251 -25.56 13.65 -9.52
N GLY A 252 -24.80 14.20 -8.55
CA GLY A 252 -24.58 15.64 -8.41
C GLY A 252 -23.46 16.22 -9.30
N GLY A 253 -22.76 15.38 -10.08
CA GLY A 253 -21.63 15.81 -10.91
C GLY A 253 -20.34 16.10 -10.13
N TYR A 254 -20.25 15.74 -8.84
CA TYR A 254 -19.07 15.96 -8.01
C TYR A 254 -17.92 14.98 -8.29
N VAL A 255 -18.23 13.79 -8.81
CA VAL A 255 -17.22 12.80 -9.24
C VAL A 255 -17.63 12.22 -10.61
N PRO A 256 -16.67 11.74 -11.41
CA PRO A 256 -16.99 11.09 -12.69
C PRO A 256 -17.84 9.83 -12.48
N TRP A 257 -18.84 9.60 -13.36
CA TRP A 257 -19.65 8.37 -13.33
C TRP A 257 -18.79 7.10 -13.45
N ALA A 258 -17.73 7.15 -14.25
CA ALA A 258 -16.79 6.04 -14.37
C ALA A 258 -16.17 5.66 -13.01
N HIS A 259 -15.86 6.66 -12.17
CA HIS A 259 -15.31 6.43 -10.82
C HIS A 259 -16.37 5.83 -9.87
N ALA A 260 -17.62 6.30 -9.93
CA ALA A 260 -18.70 5.71 -9.15
C ALA A 260 -18.97 4.24 -9.53
N ILE A 261 -18.98 3.93 -10.85
CA ILE A 261 -19.10 2.56 -11.34
C ILE A 261 -17.92 1.69 -10.85
N LEU A 262 -16.71 2.21 -10.86
CA LEU A 262 -15.53 1.52 -10.29
C LEU A 262 -15.79 1.14 -8.83
N TRP A 263 -16.35 2.02 -8.00
CA TRP A 263 -16.65 1.71 -6.60
C TRP A 263 -17.71 0.63 -6.43
N VAL A 264 -18.72 0.58 -7.32
CA VAL A 264 -19.68 -0.54 -7.35
C VAL A 264 -18.97 -1.86 -7.65
N VAL A 265 -18.06 -1.87 -8.63
CA VAL A 265 -17.26 -3.06 -8.97
C VAL A 265 -16.36 -3.46 -7.79
N LEU A 266 -15.76 -2.50 -7.08
CA LEU A 266 -14.96 -2.75 -5.87
C LEU A 266 -15.80 -3.36 -4.73
N ALA A 267 -17.04 -2.91 -4.55
CA ALA A 267 -17.96 -3.50 -3.56
C ALA A 267 -18.35 -4.94 -3.93
N ILE A 268 -18.66 -5.20 -5.20
CA ILE A 268 -18.91 -6.56 -5.72
C ILE A 268 -17.65 -7.44 -5.51
N ARG A 269 -16.47 -6.93 -5.85
CA ARG A 269 -15.20 -7.62 -5.62
C ARG A 269 -15.00 -7.99 -4.16
N ALA A 270 -15.25 -7.04 -3.25
CA ALA A 270 -15.07 -7.24 -1.82
C ALA A 270 -15.99 -8.35 -1.25
N TRP A 271 -17.12 -8.60 -1.89
CA TRP A 271 -18.04 -9.68 -1.55
C TRP A 271 -17.69 -11.01 -2.24
N VAL A 272 -17.42 -10.98 -3.54
CA VAL A 272 -17.29 -12.18 -4.39
C VAL A 272 -15.93 -12.85 -4.19
N MET A 273 -14.83 -12.10 -4.23
CA MET A 273 -13.48 -12.68 -4.21
C MET A 273 -13.15 -13.45 -2.94
N PRO A 274 -13.47 -12.97 -1.72
CA PRO A 274 -13.23 -13.76 -0.52
C PRO A 274 -14.07 -15.06 -0.50
N ARG A 275 -15.31 -15.03 -1.00
CA ARG A 275 -16.15 -16.23 -1.09
C ARG A 275 -15.61 -17.24 -2.08
N LEU A 276 -15.14 -16.80 -3.26
CA LEU A 276 -14.47 -17.67 -4.22
C LEU A 276 -13.21 -18.30 -3.61
N GLN A 277 -12.42 -17.49 -2.89
CA GLN A 277 -11.25 -17.97 -2.15
C GLN A 277 -11.63 -19.05 -1.13
N TRP A 278 -12.66 -18.80 -0.33
CA TRP A 278 -13.13 -19.74 0.67
C TRP A 278 -13.64 -21.05 0.05
N ARG A 279 -14.40 -20.93 -1.06
CA ARG A 279 -14.86 -22.09 -1.83
C ARG A 279 -13.70 -22.89 -2.40
N GLN A 280 -12.70 -22.24 -2.99
CA GLN A 280 -11.51 -22.93 -3.51
C GLN A 280 -10.73 -23.66 -2.41
N VAL A 281 -10.56 -23.03 -1.26
CA VAL A 281 -9.87 -23.67 -0.12
C VAL A 281 -10.64 -24.88 0.37
N ARG A 282 -11.98 -24.79 0.50
CA ARG A 282 -12.82 -25.91 0.93
C ARG A 282 -12.83 -27.08 -0.06
N LEU A 283 -12.97 -26.80 -1.35
CA LEU A 283 -13.14 -27.84 -2.38
C LEU A 283 -11.81 -28.39 -2.90
N LYS A 284 -10.80 -27.55 -3.08
CA LYS A 284 -9.54 -27.92 -3.74
C LYS A 284 -8.33 -27.91 -2.81
N HIS A 285 -8.51 -27.59 -1.53
CA HIS A 285 -7.44 -27.41 -0.54
C HIS A 285 -6.30 -26.51 -0.98
N ARG A 286 -6.53 -25.65 -1.99
CA ARG A 286 -5.52 -24.75 -2.59
C ARG A 286 -6.08 -23.32 -2.63
N PRO A 287 -5.43 -22.36 -1.95
CA PRO A 287 -5.80 -20.95 -2.04
C PRO A 287 -5.46 -20.38 -3.42
N LEU A 288 -6.13 -19.29 -3.79
CA LEU A 288 -5.72 -18.44 -4.91
C LEU A 288 -4.26 -17.98 -4.69
N ARG A 289 -3.50 -17.88 -5.76
CA ARG A 289 -2.11 -17.45 -5.68
C ARG A 289 -2.04 -15.97 -5.28
N PRO A 290 -1.19 -15.59 -4.31
CA PRO A 290 -1.02 -14.17 -3.93
C PRO A 290 -0.68 -13.26 -5.12
N GLY A 291 0.08 -13.77 -6.10
CA GLY A 291 0.41 -13.03 -7.33
C GLY A 291 -0.82 -12.68 -8.17
N THR A 292 -1.82 -13.57 -8.27
CA THR A 292 -3.08 -13.27 -8.99
C THR A 292 -3.84 -12.14 -8.29
N MET A 293 -3.89 -12.15 -6.96
CA MET A 293 -4.50 -11.05 -6.18
C MET A 293 -3.77 -9.73 -6.44
N GLY A 294 -2.42 -9.75 -6.47
CA GLY A 294 -1.62 -8.56 -6.74
C GLY A 294 -1.84 -7.98 -8.14
N ILE A 295 -2.00 -8.82 -9.17
CA ILE A 295 -2.32 -8.36 -10.54
C ILE A 295 -3.71 -7.71 -10.57
N VAL A 296 -4.70 -8.32 -9.95
CA VAL A 296 -6.06 -7.74 -9.87
C VAL A 296 -6.03 -6.37 -9.18
N GLU A 297 -5.31 -6.23 -8.06
CA GLU A 297 -5.17 -4.95 -7.38
C GLU A 297 -4.43 -3.92 -8.25
N MET A 298 -3.43 -4.32 -9.03
CA MET A 298 -2.73 -3.42 -9.96
C MET A 298 -3.69 -2.87 -11.03
N VAL A 299 -4.55 -3.73 -11.59
CA VAL A 299 -5.57 -3.28 -12.56
C VAL A 299 -6.52 -2.26 -11.92
N PHE A 300 -6.98 -2.51 -10.69
CA PHE A 300 -7.84 -1.57 -9.99
C PHE A 300 -7.14 -0.25 -9.65
N CYS A 301 -5.85 -0.27 -9.33
CA CYS A 301 -5.05 0.94 -9.15
C CYS A 301 -4.99 1.80 -10.43
N VAL A 302 -4.79 1.17 -11.58
CA VAL A 302 -4.79 1.86 -12.88
C VAL A 302 -6.18 2.43 -13.19
N LEU A 303 -7.24 1.62 -13.01
CA LEU A 303 -8.61 2.09 -13.21
C LEU A 303 -8.95 3.24 -12.27
N PHE A 304 -8.48 3.22 -11.02
CA PHE A 304 -8.67 4.33 -10.09
C PHE A 304 -8.07 5.63 -10.64
N LEU A 305 -6.80 5.59 -11.11
CA LEU A 305 -6.13 6.77 -11.68
C LEU A 305 -6.84 7.29 -12.94
N VAL A 306 -7.26 6.40 -13.83
CA VAL A 306 -7.93 6.78 -15.08
C VAL A 306 -9.34 7.35 -14.82
N THR A 307 -10.03 6.88 -13.81
CA THR A 307 -11.41 7.30 -13.54
C THR A 307 -11.53 8.53 -12.66
N ILE A 308 -10.46 8.92 -11.93
CA ILE A 308 -10.43 10.14 -11.11
C ILE A 308 -9.93 11.35 -11.92
N ALA A 309 -9.21 11.09 -13.03
CA ALA A 309 -8.78 12.11 -14.00
C ALA A 309 -9.99 12.69 -14.74
#